data_498d609823e61b78dce4a5b3413ae1b4
#
_entry.id   498d609823e61b78dce4a5b3413ae1b4
#
_cell.length_a   1.000
_cell.length_b   1.000
_cell.length_c   1.000
_cell.angle_alpha   90.00
_cell.angle_beta   90.00
_cell.angle_gamma   90.00
#
_symmetry.space_group_name_H-M   'P 1'
#
loop_
_entity.id
_entity.type
_entity.pdbx_description
1 polymer ?
#
loop_
_entity_poly.entity_id
_entity_poly.type
_entity_poly.pdbx_seq_one_letter_code
_entity_poly.pdbx_strand_id
1 'polypeptide(L)'
;MIKLIVSDIDGTLVKDGTLDINPEYMDVIKKLTEKGIHFVACSGRQYSSEKQLFAPVKDIISYISDGGTLIRTSEKILKLCGKREYTDVPMAPGFLWV
;
A
#
# COMPACT_ATOMS: atom_id res chain seq x y z
N MET A 1 14.14 -5.74 12.92
CA MET A 1 12.78 -6.27 12.72
C MET A 1 12.04 -5.43 11.69
N ILE A 2 11.38 -6.08 10.74
CA ILE A 2 10.57 -5.39 9.72
C ILE A 2 9.26 -4.96 10.37
N LYS A 3 8.90 -3.70 10.21
CA LYS A 3 7.66 -3.14 10.76
C LYS A 3 6.72 -2.58 9.69
N LEU A 4 7.22 -2.37 8.49
CA LEU A 4 6.47 -1.75 7.40
C LEU A 4 6.84 -2.44 6.09
N ILE A 5 5.82 -2.86 5.35
CA ILE A 5 5.97 -3.41 4.01
C ILE A 5 5.21 -2.51 3.03
N VAL A 6 5.92 -2.01 2.03
CA VAL A 6 5.30 -1.26 0.93
C VAL A 6 5.38 -2.14 -0.31
N SER A 7 4.23 -2.47 -0.87
CA SER A 7 4.16 -3.36 -2.04
C SER A 7 3.57 -2.64 -3.24
N ASP A 8 4.23 -2.80 -4.37
CA ASP A 8 3.67 -2.42 -5.65
C ASP A 8 2.46 -3.33 -5.96
N ILE A 9 1.48 -2.81 -6.68
CA ILE A 9 0.27 -3.55 -7.00
C ILE A 9 0.37 -4.17 -8.39
N ASP A 10 0.45 -3.33 -9.42
CA ASP A 10 0.41 -3.79 -10.81
C ASP A 10 1.72 -4.47 -11.19
N GLY A 11 1.62 -5.68 -11.70
CA GLY A 11 2.78 -6.49 -12.05
C GLY A 11 3.40 -7.24 -10.88
N THR A 12 2.94 -7.00 -9.65
CA THR A 12 3.44 -7.66 -8.44
C THR A 12 2.34 -8.47 -7.77
N LEU A 13 1.30 -7.80 -7.28
CA LEU A 13 0.16 -8.46 -6.63
C LEU A 13 -0.98 -8.73 -7.60
N VAL A 14 -1.09 -7.89 -8.62
CA VAL A 14 -2.12 -8.00 -9.66
C VAL A 14 -1.41 -8.20 -10.99
N LYS A 15 -1.80 -9.22 -11.71
CA LYS A 15 -1.28 -9.45 -13.05
C LYS A 15 -1.75 -8.34 -13.97
N ASP A 16 -0.87 -7.86 -14.86
CA ASP A 16 -1.19 -6.80 -15.80
C ASP A 16 -2.48 -7.09 -16.55
N GLY A 17 -3.36 -6.09 -16.60
CA GLY A 17 -4.63 -6.18 -17.29
C GLY A 17 -5.74 -6.86 -16.49
N THR A 18 -5.49 -7.26 -15.25
CA THR A 18 -6.53 -7.84 -14.39
C THR A 18 -6.89 -6.86 -13.28
N LEU A 19 -8.05 -7.10 -12.64
CA LEU A 19 -8.54 -6.27 -11.54
C LEU A 19 -8.62 -7.05 -10.23
N ASP A 20 -8.13 -8.28 -10.23
CA ASP A 20 -8.29 -9.17 -9.08
C ASP A 20 -6.96 -9.48 -8.42
N ILE A 21 -6.97 -9.46 -7.09
CA ILE A 21 -5.85 -9.91 -6.28
C ILE A 21 -6.21 -11.29 -5.73
N ASN A 22 -5.24 -12.21 -5.76
CA ASN A 22 -5.44 -13.52 -5.16
C ASN A 22 -5.85 -13.37 -3.69
N PRO A 23 -6.98 -13.97 -3.27
CA PRO A 23 -7.47 -13.85 -1.90
C PRO A 23 -6.45 -14.26 -0.82
N GLU A 24 -5.48 -15.09 -1.16
CA GLU A 24 -4.42 -15.49 -0.22
C GLU A 24 -3.62 -14.29 0.27
N TYR A 25 -3.46 -13.25 -0.56
CA TYR A 25 -2.75 -12.03 -0.13
C TYR A 25 -3.51 -11.33 0.98
N MET A 26 -4.84 -11.38 0.96
CA MET A 26 -5.65 -10.77 2.02
C MET A 26 -5.38 -11.44 3.37
N ASP A 27 -5.29 -12.76 3.38
CA ASP A 27 -4.97 -13.51 4.59
C ASP A 27 -3.57 -13.21 5.10
N VAL A 28 -2.60 -13.10 4.19
CA VAL A 28 -1.23 -12.73 4.54
C VAL A 28 -1.18 -11.35 5.16
N ILE A 29 -1.89 -10.38 4.58
CA ILE A 29 -1.92 -9.01 5.10
C ILE A 29 -2.53 -8.97 6.51
N LYS A 30 -3.59 -9.72 6.75
CA LYS A 30 -4.20 -9.83 8.07
C LYS A 30 -3.21 -10.39 9.09
N LYS A 31 -2.47 -11.42 8.72
CA LYS A 31 -1.45 -12.02 9.59
C LYS A 31 -0.31 -11.05 9.87
N LEU A 32 0.13 -10.31 8.88
CA LEU A 32 1.16 -9.28 9.07
C LEU A 32 0.70 -8.23 10.06
N THR A 33 -0.54 -7.77 9.91
CA THR A 33 -1.13 -6.77 10.81
C THR A 33 -1.18 -7.29 12.25
N GLU A 34 -1.55 -8.55 12.43
CA GLU A 34 -1.57 -9.18 13.75
C GLU A 34 -0.19 -9.21 14.40
N LYS A 35 0.87 -9.28 13.60
CA LYS A 35 2.24 -9.29 14.08
C LYS A 35 2.83 -7.89 14.25
N GLY A 36 2.03 -6.85 14.07
CA GLY A 36 2.49 -5.48 14.18
C GLY A 36 3.22 -4.95 12.95
N ILE A 37 3.11 -5.64 11.82
CA ILE A 37 3.71 -5.21 10.56
C ILE A 37 2.65 -4.50 9.74
N HIS A 38 2.91 -3.24 9.39
CA HIS A 38 1.96 -2.44 8.63
C HIS A 38 2.18 -2.63 7.13
N PHE A 39 1.10 -2.83 6.39
CA PHE A 39 1.14 -3.00 4.95
C PHE A 39 0.67 -1.74 4.24
N VAL A 40 1.40 -1.35 3.18
CA VAL A 40 1.08 -0.18 2.36
C VAL A 40 0.98 -0.62 0.90
N ALA A 41 -0.16 -0.35 0.28
CA ALA A 41 -0.35 -0.58 -1.15
C ALA A 41 0.11 0.66 -1.91
N CYS A 42 0.95 0.46 -2.93
CA CYS A 42 1.54 1.56 -3.70
C CYS A 42 1.30 1.34 -5.19
N SER A 43 0.71 2.33 -5.86
CA SER A 43 0.55 2.25 -7.31
C SER A 43 0.28 3.62 -7.94
N GLY A 44 0.25 3.64 -9.27
CA GLY A 44 -0.23 4.80 -10.02
C GLY A 44 -1.75 4.91 -10.05
N ARG A 45 -2.46 3.94 -9.48
CA ARG A 45 -3.92 3.96 -9.44
C ARG A 45 -4.42 5.02 -8.46
N GLN A 46 -5.67 5.45 -8.68
CA GLN A 46 -6.35 6.30 -7.72
C GLN A 46 -6.70 5.50 -6.46
N TYR A 47 -6.83 6.21 -5.35
CA TYR A 47 -7.16 5.60 -4.07
C TYR A 47 -8.43 4.74 -4.13
N SER A 48 -9.48 5.22 -4.81
CA SER A 48 -10.73 4.47 -4.92
C SER A 48 -10.53 3.10 -5.57
N SER A 49 -9.66 3.02 -6.56
CA SER A 49 -9.33 1.75 -7.22
C SER A 49 -8.56 0.82 -6.30
N GLU A 50 -7.56 1.36 -5.58
CA GLU A 50 -6.79 0.58 -4.61
C GLU A 50 -7.67 0.05 -3.48
N LYS A 51 -8.53 0.91 -2.95
CA LYS A 51 -9.45 0.54 -1.88
C LYS A 51 -10.39 -0.60 -2.30
N GLN A 52 -10.84 -0.57 -3.54
CA GLN A 52 -11.70 -1.61 -4.08
C GLN A 52 -10.98 -2.95 -4.20
N LEU A 53 -9.73 -2.93 -4.67
CA LEU A 53 -8.92 -4.14 -4.79
C LEU A 53 -8.65 -4.78 -3.43
N PHE A 54 -8.45 -3.98 -2.40
CA PHE A 54 -8.13 -4.45 -1.06
C PHE A 54 -9.33 -4.43 -0.12
N ALA A 55 -10.54 -4.54 -0.67
CA ALA A 55 -11.78 -4.41 0.12
C ALA A 55 -11.78 -5.20 1.43
N PRO A 56 -11.35 -6.48 1.48
CA PRO A 56 -11.36 -7.24 2.74
C PRO A 56 -10.41 -6.69 3.82
N VAL A 57 -9.40 -5.93 3.44
CA VAL A 57 -8.40 -5.39 4.37
C VAL A 57 -8.29 -3.87 4.28
N LYS A 58 -9.26 -3.22 3.64
CA LYS A 58 -9.19 -1.80 3.31
C LYS A 58 -8.96 -0.88 4.52
N ASP A 59 -9.40 -1.29 5.70
CA ASP A 59 -9.33 -0.47 6.90
C ASP A 59 -8.09 -0.72 7.74
N ILE A 60 -7.29 -1.71 7.39
CA ILE A 60 -6.09 -2.06 8.17
C ILE A 60 -4.79 -1.79 7.41
N ILE A 61 -4.87 -1.27 6.20
CA ILE A 61 -3.69 -0.93 5.40
C ILE A 61 -3.66 0.56 5.08
N SER A 62 -2.52 1.03 4.61
CA SER A 62 -2.37 2.39 4.09
C SER A 62 -2.14 2.36 2.60
N TYR A 63 -2.21 3.52 1.97
CA TYR A 63 -2.20 3.65 0.52
C TYR A 63 -1.27 4.76 0.06
N ILE A 64 -0.49 4.46 -0.97
CA ILE A 64 0.23 5.45 -1.75
C ILE A 64 -0.39 5.40 -3.14
N SER A 65 -1.06 6.45 -3.54
CA SER A 65 -1.88 6.50 -4.75
C SER A 65 -1.39 7.56 -5.72
N ASP A 66 -1.87 7.50 -6.95
CA ASP A 66 -1.53 8.47 -8.01
C ASP A 66 -0.02 8.67 -8.16
N GLY A 67 0.73 7.57 -8.14
CA GLY A 67 2.18 7.63 -8.31
C GLY A 67 2.90 8.30 -7.16
N GLY A 68 2.29 8.38 -5.99
CA GLY A 68 2.89 8.96 -4.80
C GLY A 68 2.40 10.36 -4.45
N THR A 69 1.46 10.91 -5.21
CA THR A 69 0.93 12.24 -4.91
C THR A 69 -0.04 12.22 -3.74
N LEU A 70 -0.57 11.06 -3.40
CA LEU A 70 -1.50 10.90 -2.29
C LEU A 70 -1.02 9.77 -1.38
N ILE A 71 -0.82 10.09 -0.11
CA ILE A 71 -0.46 9.10 0.92
C ILE A 71 -1.53 9.19 2.00
N ARG A 72 -2.19 8.08 2.28
CA ARG A 72 -3.28 8.09 3.25
C ARG A 72 -3.49 6.75 3.94
N THR A 73 -4.10 6.80 5.12
CA THR A 73 -4.71 5.63 5.75
C THR A 73 -6.16 5.53 5.27
N SER A 74 -6.89 4.51 5.75
CA SER A 74 -8.31 4.40 5.45
C SER A 74 -9.13 5.57 6.01
N GLU A 75 -8.63 6.24 7.04
CA GLU A 75 -9.39 7.29 7.74
C GLU A 75 -8.96 8.70 7.41
N LYS A 76 -7.68 8.91 7.06
CA LYS A 76 -7.20 10.27 6.83
C LYS A 76 -6.08 10.33 5.81
N ILE A 77 -5.97 11.48 5.16
CA ILE A 77 -4.87 11.79 4.26
C ILE A 77 -3.68 12.23 5.11
N LEU A 78 -2.54 11.55 4.92
CA LEU A 78 -1.30 11.88 5.60
C LEU A 78 -0.50 12.91 4.82
N LYS A 79 -0.53 12.81 3.49
CA LYS A 79 0.18 13.74 2.63
C LYS A 79 -0.51 13.82 1.27
N LEU A 80 -0.69 15.04 0.80
CA LEU A 80 -1.15 15.31 -0.56
C LEU A 80 -0.08 16.18 -1.20
N CYS A 81 0.63 15.63 -2.16
CA CYS A 81 1.80 16.28 -2.72
C CYS A 81 1.80 16.20 -4.24
N GLY A 82 1.93 17.34 -4.88
CA GLY A 82 2.11 17.39 -6.32
C GLY A 82 3.57 17.38 -6.74
N LYS A 83 4.49 17.19 -5.78
CA LYS A 83 5.93 17.23 -6.02
C LYS A 83 6.62 16.06 -5.33
N ARG A 84 7.91 15.91 -5.58
CA ARG A 84 8.69 14.75 -5.20
C ARG A 84 9.41 14.89 -3.87
N GLU A 85 8.85 15.59 -2.92
CA GLU A 85 9.52 15.84 -1.64
C GLU A 85 9.80 14.55 -0.87
N TYR A 86 8.92 13.56 -1.02
CA TYR A 86 9.08 12.28 -0.33
C TYR A 86 10.09 11.35 -0.99
N THR A 87 10.56 11.65 -2.20
CA THR A 87 11.54 10.79 -2.88
C THR A 87 12.91 10.86 -2.23
N ASP A 88 13.17 11.89 -1.45
CA ASP A 88 14.43 12.08 -0.76
C ASP A 88 14.40 11.60 0.68
N VAL A 89 13.29 11.01 1.12
CA VAL A 89 13.15 10.50 2.48
C VAL A 89 13.99 9.24 2.63
N PRO A 90 14.95 9.20 3.55
CA PRO A 90 15.73 7.99 3.76
C PRO A 90 14.87 6.88 4.34
N MET A 91 15.18 5.65 3.97
CA MET A 91 14.47 4.49 4.49
C MET A 91 14.82 4.29 5.97
N ALA A 92 13.78 4.26 6.80
CA ALA A 92 13.94 3.97 8.22
C ALA A 92 14.21 2.47 8.43
N PRO A 93 14.89 2.10 9.52
CA PRO A 93 15.01 0.68 9.87
C PRO A 93 13.64 0.01 9.98
N GLY A 94 13.52 -1.18 9.41
CA GLY A 94 12.26 -1.91 9.42
C GLY A 94 11.38 -1.66 8.22
N PHE A 95 11.82 -0.87 7.27
CA PHE A 95 11.08 -0.59 6.03
C PHE A 95 11.47 -1.62 4.96
N LEU A 96 10.47 -2.20 4.29
CA LEU A 96 10.67 -3.11 3.17
C LEU A 96 9.84 -2.65 1.98
N TRP A 97 10.51 -2.39 0.87
CA TRP A 97 9.85 -2.08 -0.40
C TRP A 97 9.80 -3.34 -1.25
N VAL A 98 8.64 -3.66 -1.74
CA VAL A 98 8.43 -4.85 -2.59
C VAL A 98 7.99 -4.47 -3.99
#